data_2be1d5201f4fd8cc93e738c482e60b91
#
_entry.id   2be1d5201f4fd8cc93e738c482e60b91
#
_cell.length_a   1.000
_cell.length_b   1.000
_cell.length_c   1.000
_cell.angle_alpha   90.00
_cell.angle_beta   90.00
_cell.angle_gamma   90.00
#
_symmetry.space_group_name_H-M   'P 1'
#
loop_
_entity.id
_entity.type
_entity.pdbx_description
1 polymer ?
#
loop_
_entity_poly.entity_id
_entity_poly.type
_entity_poly.pdbx_seq_one_letter_code
_entity_poly.pdbx_strand_id
1 'polypeptide(L)'
;MVQNDDDSTRARVLDLIAEKGPVSAAQLAKVLSLTPAAVRRHITALEEAEQIEVHSPALSGKRGRGRPARHYVLTPKARTSFAEGYSDLANRALRYLSQVAGDKAVDSFAAARGRDLERRYAAVVESAGKDPSERARALADALTLDGYAASVRDVGDGSFAIQLCQGNCPVRDVAGEFHELCDAETQAISRLVGVPVQRLATLAGGEHVCTTHIPIAIPALRKRAVRAAAKTRGLEAKRMEGTR
;
A
#
# COMPACT_ATOMS: atom_id res chain seq x y z
N MET A 1 4.52 -31.03 -12.09
CA MET A 1 3.08 -31.35 -11.90
C MET A 1 2.67 -31.52 -10.44
N VAL A 2 3.54 -31.92 -9.51
CA VAL A 2 3.20 -32.18 -8.09
C VAL A 2 2.97 -30.89 -7.26
N GLN A 3 3.61 -29.78 -7.60
CA GLN A 3 3.53 -28.52 -6.86
C GLN A 3 2.17 -27.80 -6.99
N ASN A 4 1.51 -27.94 -8.14
CA ASN A 4 0.21 -27.31 -8.40
C ASN A 4 -0.94 -27.97 -7.60
N ASP A 5 -0.83 -29.27 -7.28
CA ASP A 5 -1.85 -30.02 -6.53
C ASP A 5 -1.76 -29.72 -5.02
N ASP A 6 -0.55 -29.46 -4.51
CA ASP A 6 -0.30 -29.15 -3.10
C ASP A 6 -0.80 -27.74 -2.74
N ASP A 7 -0.61 -26.77 -3.62
CA ASP A 7 -1.12 -25.40 -3.47
C ASP A 7 -2.65 -25.32 -3.58
N SER A 8 -3.23 -26.08 -4.52
CA SER A 8 -4.69 -26.22 -4.65
C SER A 8 -5.33 -26.84 -3.39
N THR A 9 -4.68 -27.89 -2.84
CA THR A 9 -5.16 -28.53 -1.60
C THR A 9 -5.03 -27.61 -0.38
N ARG A 10 -3.96 -26.81 -0.30
CA ARG A 10 -3.76 -25.81 0.77
C ARG A 10 -4.82 -24.73 0.72
N ALA A 11 -5.16 -24.23 -0.45
CA ALA A 11 -6.25 -23.26 -0.65
C ALA A 11 -7.58 -23.85 -0.16
N ARG A 12 -7.91 -25.09 -0.54
CA ARG A 12 -9.14 -25.75 -0.08
C ARG A 12 -9.19 -25.98 1.44
N VAL A 13 -8.06 -26.27 2.08
CA VAL A 13 -7.97 -26.36 3.54
C VAL A 13 -8.28 -25.00 4.18
N LEU A 14 -7.73 -23.91 3.63
CA LEU A 14 -7.97 -22.55 4.09
C LEU A 14 -9.46 -22.15 3.96
N ASP A 15 -10.06 -22.43 2.79
CA ASP A 15 -11.48 -22.17 2.52
C ASP A 15 -12.40 -22.92 3.50
N LEU A 16 -12.09 -24.18 3.78
CA LEU A 16 -12.87 -24.98 4.75
C LEU A 16 -12.72 -24.47 6.18
N ILE A 17 -11.56 -23.93 6.56
CA ILE A 17 -11.37 -23.28 7.86
C ILE A 17 -12.16 -21.97 7.91
N ALA A 18 -12.22 -21.21 6.80
CA ALA A 18 -13.06 -20.02 6.71
C ALA A 18 -14.55 -20.32 6.84
N GLU A 19 -15.01 -21.37 6.16
CA GLU A 19 -16.42 -21.77 6.12
C GLU A 19 -16.91 -22.42 7.44
N LYS A 20 -16.09 -23.31 8.02
CA LYS A 20 -16.51 -24.22 9.10
C LYS A 20 -15.79 -24.00 10.42
N GLY A 21 -14.87 -23.04 10.51
CA GLY A 21 -14.09 -22.82 11.74
C GLY A 21 -14.97 -22.41 12.95
N PRO A 22 -14.60 -22.85 14.15
CA PRO A 22 -13.40 -23.62 14.52
C PRO A 22 -13.45 -25.10 14.11
N VAL A 23 -12.48 -25.57 13.36
CA VAL A 23 -12.45 -26.93 12.78
C VAL A 23 -11.13 -27.64 13.08
N SER A 24 -11.18 -28.95 13.34
CA SER A 24 -9.98 -29.76 13.64
C SER A 24 -9.39 -30.41 12.39
N ALA A 25 -8.10 -30.79 12.47
CA ALA A 25 -7.43 -31.52 11.38
C ALA A 25 -8.16 -32.81 10.98
N ALA A 26 -8.77 -33.52 11.94
CA ALA A 26 -9.52 -34.73 11.67
C ALA A 26 -10.82 -34.47 10.89
N GLN A 27 -11.51 -33.39 11.21
CA GLN A 27 -12.72 -32.96 10.48
C GLN A 27 -12.38 -32.53 9.05
N LEU A 28 -11.30 -31.74 8.87
CA LEU A 28 -10.81 -31.35 7.55
C LEU A 28 -10.39 -32.58 6.71
N ALA A 29 -9.68 -33.53 7.31
CA ALA A 29 -9.27 -34.76 6.64
C ALA A 29 -10.47 -35.55 6.14
N LYS A 30 -11.54 -35.64 6.94
CA LYS A 30 -12.79 -36.32 6.55
C LYS A 30 -13.46 -35.64 5.36
N VAL A 31 -13.55 -34.30 5.36
CA VAL A 31 -14.21 -33.53 4.30
C VAL A 31 -13.43 -33.62 2.99
N LEU A 32 -12.08 -33.58 3.07
CA LEU A 32 -11.20 -33.58 1.90
C LEU A 32 -10.86 -35.00 1.40
N SER A 33 -11.31 -36.05 2.11
CA SER A 33 -10.92 -37.44 1.83
C SER A 33 -9.41 -37.65 1.86
N LEU A 34 -8.72 -36.93 2.78
CA LEU A 34 -7.28 -36.97 2.98
C LEU A 34 -6.93 -37.65 4.31
N THR A 35 -5.65 -38.05 4.44
CA THR A 35 -5.17 -38.50 5.75
C THR A 35 -4.98 -37.32 6.71
N PRO A 36 -5.19 -37.51 8.03
CA PRO A 36 -4.91 -36.45 9.01
C PRO A 36 -3.44 -35.95 8.98
N ALA A 37 -2.51 -36.79 8.55
CA ALA A 37 -1.09 -36.42 8.39
C ALA A 37 -0.89 -35.45 7.23
N ALA A 38 -1.53 -35.71 6.08
CA ALA A 38 -1.49 -34.82 4.93
C ALA A 38 -2.08 -33.44 5.26
N VAL A 39 -3.25 -33.41 5.92
CA VAL A 39 -3.89 -32.16 6.34
C VAL A 39 -3.02 -31.38 7.34
N ARG A 40 -2.35 -32.06 8.28
CA ARG A 40 -1.46 -31.36 9.23
C ARG A 40 -0.31 -30.64 8.55
N ARG A 41 0.24 -31.19 7.45
CA ARG A 41 1.28 -30.51 6.66
C ARG A 41 0.79 -29.18 6.11
N HIS A 42 -0.43 -29.14 5.55
CA HIS A 42 -1.04 -27.90 5.06
C HIS A 42 -1.37 -26.93 6.21
N ILE A 43 -1.86 -27.46 7.35
CA ILE A 43 -2.10 -26.64 8.55
C ILE A 43 -0.82 -25.97 9.02
N THR A 44 0.30 -26.70 9.12
CA THR A 44 1.61 -26.13 9.51
C THR A 44 2.03 -25.02 8.57
N ALA A 45 1.93 -25.23 7.25
CA ALA A 45 2.26 -24.18 6.27
C ALA A 45 1.34 -22.95 6.38
N LEU A 46 0.05 -23.12 6.69
CA LEU A 46 -0.90 -22.03 6.91
C LEU A 46 -0.66 -21.28 8.24
N GLU A 47 -0.22 -22.00 9.31
CA GLU A 47 0.19 -21.40 10.58
C GLU A 47 1.48 -20.57 10.38
N GLU A 48 2.49 -21.10 9.67
CA GLU A 48 3.74 -20.39 9.33
C GLU A 48 3.50 -19.15 8.47
N ALA A 49 2.51 -19.20 7.57
CA ALA A 49 2.09 -18.07 6.76
C ALA A 49 1.17 -17.08 7.53
N GLU A 50 0.92 -17.31 8.82
CA GLU A 50 0.02 -16.52 9.66
C GLU A 50 -1.40 -16.38 9.09
N GLN A 51 -1.87 -17.38 8.35
CA GLN A 51 -3.22 -17.39 7.78
C GLN A 51 -4.25 -18.00 8.72
N ILE A 52 -3.83 -18.92 9.59
CA ILE A 52 -4.68 -19.55 10.58
C ILE A 52 -4.04 -19.54 11.96
N GLU A 53 -4.87 -19.64 12.99
CA GLU A 53 -4.45 -19.73 14.39
C GLU A 53 -5.25 -20.78 15.15
N VAL A 54 -4.68 -21.26 16.27
CA VAL A 54 -5.37 -22.19 17.15
C VAL A 54 -6.45 -21.45 17.92
N HIS A 55 -7.69 -21.85 17.73
CA HIS A 55 -8.82 -21.37 18.53
C HIS A 55 -8.77 -21.97 19.93
N SER A 56 -8.64 -21.11 20.94
CA SER A 56 -8.76 -21.48 22.34
C SER A 56 -10.17 -21.13 22.81
N PRO A 57 -11.09 -22.12 22.91
CA PRO A 57 -12.42 -21.83 23.46
C PRO A 57 -12.28 -21.38 24.91
N ALA A 58 -13.02 -20.34 25.29
CA ALA A 58 -13.17 -19.97 26.69
C ALA A 58 -13.64 -21.23 27.46
N LEU A 59 -12.94 -21.53 28.54
CA LEU A 59 -13.09 -22.78 29.33
C LEU A 59 -14.54 -23.00 29.80
N SER A 60 -15.32 -23.78 29.07
CA SER A 60 -16.61 -24.28 29.55
C SER A 60 -16.82 -25.71 29.03
N GLY A 61 -16.68 -26.69 29.91
CA GLY A 61 -17.08 -28.08 29.64
C GLY A 61 -16.22 -29.13 30.34
N LYS A 62 -16.85 -30.24 30.72
CA LYS A 62 -16.20 -31.40 31.32
C LYS A 62 -15.12 -31.96 30.41
N ARG A 63 -13.85 -31.97 30.87
CA ARG A 63 -12.71 -32.53 30.15
C ARG A 63 -12.83 -34.05 30.05
N GLY A 64 -12.96 -34.59 28.84
CA GLY A 64 -12.81 -36.03 28.57
C GLY A 64 -11.35 -36.49 28.72
N ARG A 65 -11.11 -37.82 28.78
CA ARG A 65 -9.77 -38.41 28.81
C ARG A 65 -9.09 -38.18 27.46
N GLY A 66 -7.89 -37.52 27.46
CA GLY A 66 -7.05 -37.30 26.31
C GLY A 66 -6.73 -35.81 26.06
N ARG A 67 -5.65 -35.56 25.27
CA ARG A 67 -5.29 -34.18 24.85
C ARG A 67 -6.38 -33.65 23.91
N PRO A 68 -6.97 -32.48 24.18
CA PRO A 68 -7.99 -31.91 23.31
C PRO A 68 -7.47 -31.72 21.90
N ALA A 69 -8.28 -32.02 20.89
CA ALA A 69 -7.96 -31.73 19.50
C ALA A 69 -7.82 -30.20 19.32
N ARG A 70 -6.75 -29.77 18.64
CA ARG A 70 -6.63 -28.37 18.23
C ARG A 70 -7.68 -28.06 17.18
N HIS A 71 -8.33 -26.93 17.35
CA HIS A 71 -9.26 -26.36 16.38
C HIS A 71 -8.63 -25.09 15.80
N TYR A 72 -8.89 -24.83 14.54
CA TYR A 72 -8.27 -23.75 13.79
C TYR A 72 -9.33 -22.79 13.28
N VAL A 73 -8.97 -21.51 13.28
CA VAL A 73 -9.74 -20.38 12.71
C VAL A 73 -8.83 -19.52 11.87
N LEU A 74 -9.41 -18.70 11.00
CA LEU A 74 -8.64 -17.68 10.27
C LEU A 74 -8.10 -16.62 11.22
N THR A 75 -6.87 -16.19 11.00
CA THR A 75 -6.36 -14.97 11.62
C THR A 75 -7.08 -13.72 11.07
N PRO A 76 -7.04 -12.58 11.80
CA PRO A 76 -7.55 -11.31 11.25
C PRO A 76 -6.90 -10.95 9.91
N LYS A 77 -5.59 -11.21 9.75
CA LYS A 77 -4.83 -10.99 8.52
C LYS A 77 -5.37 -11.81 7.34
N ALA A 78 -5.66 -13.09 7.56
CA ALA A 78 -6.23 -13.94 6.51
C ALA A 78 -7.67 -13.55 6.17
N ARG A 79 -8.47 -13.10 7.13
CA ARG A 79 -9.84 -12.63 6.87
C ARG A 79 -9.88 -11.45 5.91
N THR A 80 -8.87 -10.57 5.94
CA THR A 80 -8.76 -9.46 4.99
C THR A 80 -8.48 -9.92 3.57
N SER A 81 -7.82 -11.06 3.35
CA SER A 81 -7.63 -11.61 2.00
C SER A 81 -8.88 -12.25 1.38
N PHE A 82 -9.89 -12.60 2.20
CA PHE A 82 -11.24 -13.00 1.73
C PHE A 82 -12.16 -11.80 1.48
N ALA A 83 -11.65 -10.59 1.59
CA ALA A 83 -12.44 -9.35 1.60
C ALA A 83 -12.70 -8.77 0.20
N GLU A 84 -12.79 -9.59 -0.85
CA GLU A 84 -13.22 -9.14 -2.19
C GLU A 84 -14.54 -8.36 -2.16
N GLY A 85 -15.41 -8.64 -1.18
CA GLY A 85 -16.67 -7.92 -0.99
C GLY A 85 -16.54 -6.44 -0.60
N TYR A 86 -15.41 -6.00 -0.01
CA TYR A 86 -15.26 -4.59 0.39
C TYR A 86 -15.06 -3.66 -0.81
N SER A 87 -14.33 -4.09 -1.83
CA SER A 87 -14.18 -3.30 -3.06
C SER A 87 -15.53 -3.17 -3.79
N ASP A 88 -16.30 -4.27 -3.90
CA ASP A 88 -17.66 -4.23 -4.49
C ASP A 88 -18.61 -3.33 -3.68
N LEU A 89 -18.61 -3.45 -2.35
CA LEU A 89 -19.42 -2.59 -1.49
C LEU A 89 -19.04 -1.11 -1.64
N ALA A 90 -17.75 -0.79 -1.68
CA ALA A 90 -17.25 0.57 -1.86
C ALA A 90 -17.64 1.13 -3.24
N ASN A 91 -17.49 0.34 -4.29
CA ASN A 91 -17.91 0.73 -5.64
C ASN A 91 -19.42 1.00 -5.70
N ARG A 92 -20.25 0.11 -5.13
CA ARG A 92 -21.71 0.33 -5.04
C ARG A 92 -22.07 1.59 -4.24
N ALA A 93 -21.37 1.84 -3.12
CA ALA A 93 -21.60 3.03 -2.31
C ALA A 93 -21.26 4.33 -3.06
N LEU A 94 -20.14 4.35 -3.80
CA LEU A 94 -19.75 5.52 -4.59
C LEU A 94 -20.65 5.72 -5.81
N ARG A 95 -21.10 4.65 -6.49
CA ARG A 95 -22.12 4.75 -7.54
C ARG A 95 -23.44 5.32 -7.00
N TYR A 96 -23.88 4.82 -5.85
CA TYR A 96 -25.08 5.35 -5.20
C TYR A 96 -24.92 6.82 -4.82
N LEU A 97 -23.76 7.21 -4.30
CA LEU A 97 -23.45 8.61 -4.00
C LEU A 97 -23.53 9.49 -5.26
N SER A 98 -22.96 9.05 -6.38
CA SER A 98 -23.05 9.73 -7.68
C SER A 98 -24.51 9.86 -8.13
N GLN A 99 -25.31 8.80 -8.01
CA GLN A 99 -26.73 8.82 -8.41
C GLN A 99 -27.60 9.77 -7.60
N VAL A 100 -27.39 9.86 -6.26
CA VAL A 100 -28.26 10.66 -5.37
C VAL A 100 -27.79 12.09 -5.18
N ALA A 101 -26.48 12.36 -5.33
CA ALA A 101 -25.88 13.66 -5.04
C ALA A 101 -25.03 14.22 -6.21
N GLY A 102 -24.97 13.47 -7.33
CA GLY A 102 -24.21 13.84 -8.52
C GLY A 102 -22.71 13.55 -8.42
N ASP A 103 -22.00 13.58 -9.55
CA ASP A 103 -20.57 13.24 -9.64
C ASP A 103 -19.68 14.14 -8.77
N LYS A 104 -20.07 15.41 -8.57
CA LYS A 104 -19.39 16.32 -7.65
C LYS A 104 -19.32 15.83 -6.21
N ALA A 105 -20.22 14.95 -5.80
CA ALA A 105 -20.16 14.35 -4.47
C ALA A 105 -19.02 13.31 -4.37
N VAL A 106 -18.75 12.58 -5.47
CA VAL A 106 -17.61 11.66 -5.59
C VAL A 106 -16.29 12.45 -5.58
N ASP A 107 -16.21 13.55 -6.35
CA ASP A 107 -15.05 14.45 -6.32
C ASP A 107 -14.78 14.98 -4.89
N SER A 108 -15.84 15.39 -4.21
CA SER A 108 -15.74 15.90 -2.83
C SER A 108 -15.25 14.83 -1.85
N PHE A 109 -15.72 13.60 -2.00
CA PHE A 109 -15.27 12.44 -1.21
C PHE A 109 -13.80 12.15 -1.49
N ALA A 110 -13.40 12.08 -2.76
CA ALA A 110 -12.01 11.85 -3.16
C ALA A 110 -11.07 12.94 -2.59
N ALA A 111 -11.47 14.21 -2.70
CA ALA A 111 -10.74 15.33 -2.13
C ALA A 111 -10.65 15.25 -0.59
N ALA A 112 -11.71 14.83 0.10
CA ALA A 112 -11.68 14.60 1.55
C ALA A 112 -10.68 13.49 1.92
N ARG A 113 -10.70 12.35 1.20
CA ARG A 113 -9.74 11.27 1.37
C ARG A 113 -8.29 11.75 1.12
N GLY A 114 -8.06 12.56 0.09
CA GLY A 114 -6.74 13.16 -0.17
C GLY A 114 -6.24 14.01 1.00
N ARG A 115 -7.12 14.82 1.63
CA ARG A 115 -6.78 15.58 2.85
C ARG A 115 -6.49 14.68 4.05
N ASP A 116 -7.17 13.54 4.16
CA ASP A 116 -6.91 12.56 5.22
C ASP A 116 -5.53 11.93 5.07
N LEU A 117 -5.13 11.57 3.84
CA LEU A 117 -3.78 11.10 3.53
C LEU A 117 -2.73 12.17 3.87
N GLU A 118 -2.97 13.41 3.49
CA GLU A 118 -2.08 14.52 3.79
C GLU A 118 -1.90 14.70 5.31
N ARG A 119 -2.99 14.73 6.08
CA ARG A 119 -2.92 14.81 7.55
C ARG A 119 -2.17 13.64 8.18
N ARG A 120 -2.37 12.43 7.66
CA ARG A 120 -1.73 11.22 8.17
C ARG A 120 -0.21 11.26 8.04
N TYR A 121 0.30 11.76 6.91
CA TYR A 121 1.72 11.73 6.60
C TYR A 121 2.45 13.05 6.84
N ALA A 122 1.73 14.14 7.12
CA ALA A 122 2.32 15.48 7.28
C ALA A 122 3.48 15.51 8.27
N ALA A 123 3.29 14.97 9.48
CA ALA A 123 4.30 15.03 10.53
C ALA A 123 5.60 14.32 10.15
N VAL A 124 5.52 13.12 9.56
CA VAL A 124 6.71 12.35 9.17
C VAL A 124 7.43 13.00 7.99
N VAL A 125 6.68 13.53 7.02
CA VAL A 125 7.24 14.21 5.86
C VAL A 125 7.86 15.56 6.23
N GLU A 126 7.24 16.33 7.11
CA GLU A 126 7.78 17.61 7.60
C GLU A 126 9.06 17.41 8.40
N SER A 127 9.18 16.34 9.17
CA SER A 127 10.40 16.00 9.92
C SER A 127 11.62 15.72 9.02
N ALA A 128 11.40 15.32 7.76
CA ALA A 128 12.44 15.12 6.76
C ALA A 128 13.00 16.45 6.19
N GLY A 129 12.51 17.60 6.64
CA GLY A 129 13.01 18.92 6.24
C GLY A 129 12.29 19.49 5.02
N LYS A 130 13.02 20.28 4.20
CA LYS A 130 12.44 21.01 3.05
C LYS A 130 12.82 20.44 1.69
N ASP A 131 13.75 19.51 1.66
CA ASP A 131 14.20 18.90 0.40
C ASP A 131 13.13 17.94 -0.14
N PRO A 132 12.66 18.13 -1.40
CA PRO A 132 11.62 17.28 -1.97
C PRO A 132 12.03 15.79 -2.05
N SER A 133 13.33 15.49 -2.22
CA SER A 133 13.82 14.10 -2.29
C SER A 133 13.72 13.42 -0.93
N GLU A 134 14.13 14.10 0.15
CA GLU A 134 14.05 13.58 1.51
C GLU A 134 12.58 13.41 1.94
N ARG A 135 11.72 14.39 1.61
CA ARG A 135 10.27 14.29 1.82
C ARG A 135 9.65 13.10 1.07
N ALA A 136 10.05 12.88 -0.17
CA ALA A 136 9.54 11.76 -0.97
C ALA A 136 9.99 10.41 -0.40
N ARG A 137 11.22 10.29 0.13
CA ARG A 137 11.71 9.08 0.81
C ARG A 137 10.94 8.81 2.09
N ALA A 138 10.79 9.81 2.95
CA ALA A 138 10.00 9.69 4.17
C ALA A 138 8.54 9.31 3.90
N LEU A 139 7.95 9.88 2.84
CA LEU A 139 6.60 9.51 2.40
C LEU A 139 6.54 8.05 1.89
N ALA A 140 7.54 7.59 1.12
CA ALA A 140 7.59 6.22 0.63
C ALA A 140 7.66 5.20 1.77
N ASP A 141 8.48 5.48 2.79
CA ASP A 141 8.59 4.63 3.98
C ASP A 141 7.25 4.54 4.73
N ALA A 142 6.59 5.68 4.94
CA ALA A 142 5.29 5.74 5.61
C ALA A 142 4.18 5.05 4.79
N LEU A 143 4.14 5.24 3.48
CA LEU A 143 3.22 4.55 2.57
C LEU A 143 3.44 3.04 2.59
N THR A 144 4.69 2.57 2.71
CA THR A 144 5.01 1.15 2.78
C THR A 144 4.44 0.50 4.04
N LEU A 145 4.47 1.19 5.19
CA LEU A 145 3.83 0.72 6.43
C LEU A 145 2.30 0.59 6.28
N ASP A 146 1.70 1.41 5.44
CA ASP A 146 0.26 1.37 5.13
C ASP A 146 -0.09 0.45 3.93
N GLY A 147 0.86 -0.39 3.48
CA GLY A 147 0.64 -1.44 2.49
C GLY A 147 0.76 -1.01 1.02
N TYR A 148 1.29 0.18 0.71
CA TYR A 148 1.48 0.64 -0.67
C TYR A 148 2.71 0.05 -1.37
N ALA A 149 3.60 -0.64 -0.66
CA ALA A 149 4.88 -1.14 -1.19
C ALA A 149 5.62 -0.04 -1.98
N ALA A 150 5.84 1.10 -1.32
CA ALA A 150 6.36 2.29 -1.97
C ALA A 150 7.89 2.35 -1.95
N SER A 151 8.47 2.98 -2.96
CA SER A 151 9.92 3.20 -3.09
C SER A 151 10.19 4.46 -3.90
N VAL A 152 11.39 5.02 -3.75
CA VAL A 152 11.84 6.16 -4.56
C VAL A 152 12.97 5.71 -5.49
N ARG A 153 12.91 6.15 -6.75
CA ARG A 153 13.91 5.87 -7.79
C ARG A 153 14.42 7.18 -8.37
N ASP A 154 15.70 7.24 -8.64
CA ASP A 154 16.30 8.35 -9.37
C ASP A 154 15.92 8.31 -10.86
N VAL A 155 15.76 9.47 -11.49
CA VAL A 155 15.58 9.62 -12.93
C VAL A 155 16.89 10.13 -13.53
N GLY A 156 17.49 9.34 -14.42
CA GLY A 156 18.79 9.63 -14.97
C GLY A 156 19.90 9.60 -13.90
N ASP A 157 20.63 10.70 -13.75
CA ASP A 157 21.66 10.86 -12.70
C ASP A 157 21.11 11.32 -11.35
N GLY A 158 19.80 11.39 -11.20
CA GLY A 158 19.13 11.81 -9.98
C GLY A 158 19.21 13.31 -9.67
N SER A 159 19.76 14.13 -10.57
CA SER A 159 19.97 15.56 -10.31
C SER A 159 18.75 16.43 -10.60
N PHE A 160 17.77 15.94 -11.37
CA PHE A 160 16.64 16.74 -11.85
C PHE A 160 15.29 16.28 -11.34
N ALA A 161 15.13 14.98 -11.19
CA ALA A 161 13.87 14.38 -10.79
C ALA A 161 14.07 13.01 -10.14
N ILE A 162 13.09 12.63 -9.35
CA ILE A 162 12.92 11.29 -8.80
C ILE A 162 11.53 10.78 -9.14
N GLN A 163 11.30 9.50 -8.96
CA GLN A 163 10.00 8.87 -9.07
C GLN A 163 9.63 8.19 -7.77
N LEU A 164 8.46 8.53 -7.22
CA LEU A 164 7.79 7.75 -6.19
C LEU A 164 7.02 6.64 -6.89
N CYS A 165 7.40 5.39 -6.61
CA CYS A 165 6.81 4.19 -7.16
C CYS A 165 6.01 3.47 -6.07
N GLN A 166 4.79 3.01 -6.37
CA GLN A 166 3.94 2.25 -5.44
C GLN A 166 3.58 0.92 -6.12
N GLY A 167 4.13 -0.19 -5.61
CA GLY A 167 3.93 -1.55 -6.15
C GLY A 167 2.58 -2.17 -5.75
N ASN A 168 1.88 -1.56 -4.79
CA ASN A 168 0.53 -1.94 -4.38
C ASN A 168 -0.33 -0.69 -4.14
N CYS A 169 -1.64 -0.83 -4.36
CA CYS A 169 -2.64 0.19 -4.02
C CYS A 169 -3.79 -0.47 -3.27
N PRO A 170 -4.00 -0.14 -1.98
CA PRO A 170 -5.07 -0.74 -1.16
C PRO A 170 -6.49 -0.49 -1.68
N VAL A 171 -6.65 0.48 -2.57
CA VAL A 171 -7.95 0.86 -3.16
C VAL A 171 -7.96 0.70 -4.69
N ARG A 172 -7.07 -0.13 -5.25
CA ARG A 172 -6.88 -0.29 -6.69
C ARG A 172 -8.19 -0.55 -7.44
N ASP A 173 -8.99 -1.50 -6.97
CA ASP A 173 -10.21 -1.93 -7.64
C ASP A 173 -11.30 -0.83 -7.62
N VAL A 174 -11.33 -0.03 -6.55
CA VAL A 174 -12.23 1.13 -6.45
C VAL A 174 -11.73 2.28 -7.32
N ALA A 175 -10.43 2.55 -7.29
CA ALA A 175 -9.81 3.60 -8.10
C ALA A 175 -9.81 3.29 -9.61
N GLY A 176 -9.96 2.02 -10.00
CA GLY A 176 -10.18 1.60 -11.38
C GLY A 176 -11.48 2.10 -11.97
N GLU A 177 -12.49 2.31 -11.13
CA GLU A 177 -13.78 2.88 -11.53
C GLU A 177 -13.86 4.39 -11.22
N PHE A 178 -13.26 4.82 -10.11
CA PHE A 178 -13.31 6.21 -9.62
C PHE A 178 -11.90 6.83 -9.63
N HIS A 179 -11.46 7.31 -10.80
CA HIS A 179 -10.13 7.88 -11.01
C HIS A 179 -9.85 9.12 -10.16
N GLU A 180 -10.89 9.81 -9.70
CA GLU A 180 -10.82 10.96 -8.80
C GLU A 180 -10.04 10.64 -7.51
N LEU A 181 -10.04 9.37 -7.08
CA LEU A 181 -9.24 8.90 -5.95
C LEU A 181 -7.73 8.98 -6.24
N CYS A 182 -7.31 8.63 -7.46
CA CYS A 182 -5.91 8.73 -7.90
C CYS A 182 -5.47 10.19 -8.03
N ASP A 183 -6.35 11.06 -8.54
CA ASP A 183 -6.08 12.49 -8.71
C ASP A 183 -5.94 13.18 -7.35
N ALA A 184 -6.83 12.88 -6.41
CA ALA A 184 -6.78 13.41 -5.07
C ALA A 184 -5.52 12.94 -4.30
N GLU A 185 -5.11 11.67 -4.45
CA GLU A 185 -3.86 11.16 -3.90
C GLU A 185 -2.65 11.87 -4.51
N THR A 186 -2.63 12.07 -5.83
CA THR A 186 -1.55 12.80 -6.51
C THR A 186 -1.42 14.24 -6.02
N GLN A 187 -2.55 14.92 -5.80
CA GLN A 187 -2.57 16.25 -5.22
C GLN A 187 -2.06 16.26 -3.77
N ALA A 188 -2.44 15.28 -2.95
CA ALA A 188 -1.94 15.14 -1.59
C ALA A 188 -0.42 14.92 -1.57
N ILE A 189 0.10 14.04 -2.44
CA ILE A 189 1.55 13.83 -2.61
C ILE A 189 2.24 15.14 -2.98
N SER A 190 1.70 15.90 -3.95
CA SER A 190 2.25 17.20 -4.35
C SER A 190 2.38 18.18 -3.18
N ARG A 191 1.35 18.28 -2.33
CA ARG A 191 1.39 19.13 -1.14
C ARG A 191 2.38 18.65 -0.09
N LEU A 192 2.44 17.33 0.14
CA LEU A 192 3.37 16.72 1.09
C LEU A 192 4.83 16.94 0.69
N VAL A 193 5.20 16.67 -0.57
CA VAL A 193 6.58 16.84 -1.04
C VAL A 193 6.95 18.31 -1.27
N GLY A 194 5.95 19.19 -1.39
CA GLY A 194 6.15 20.64 -1.53
C GLY A 194 6.50 21.12 -2.93
N VAL A 195 6.34 20.26 -3.95
CA VAL A 195 6.54 20.62 -5.37
C VAL A 195 5.42 20.00 -6.23
N PRO A 196 5.07 20.59 -7.36
CA PRO A 196 4.14 20.00 -8.31
C PRO A 196 4.66 18.65 -8.79
N VAL A 197 3.81 17.63 -8.75
CA VAL A 197 4.14 16.28 -9.21
C VAL A 197 3.27 15.87 -10.38
N GLN A 198 3.70 14.86 -11.13
CA GLN A 198 2.94 14.30 -12.24
C GLN A 198 2.80 12.79 -12.09
N ARG A 199 1.57 12.28 -12.12
CA ARG A 199 1.29 10.86 -12.17
C ARG A 199 1.50 10.36 -13.61
N LEU A 200 2.42 9.42 -13.80
CA LEU A 200 2.77 8.88 -15.12
C LEU A 200 2.04 7.57 -15.40
N ALA A 201 1.80 6.77 -14.37
CA ALA A 201 1.19 5.45 -14.46
C ALA A 201 0.40 5.13 -13.19
N THR A 202 -0.64 4.30 -13.31
CA THR A 202 -1.43 3.83 -12.16
C THR A 202 -1.74 2.34 -12.25
N LEU A 203 -1.70 1.65 -11.10
CA LEU A 203 -2.20 0.28 -10.96
C LEU A 203 -3.70 0.18 -11.30
N ALA A 204 -4.47 1.21 -11.00
CA ALA A 204 -5.88 1.32 -11.34
C ALA A 204 -6.13 1.40 -12.87
N GLY A 205 -5.18 1.97 -13.62
CA GLY A 205 -5.20 2.03 -15.08
C GLY A 205 -4.63 0.79 -15.77
N GLY A 206 -4.28 -0.25 -15.00
CA GLY A 206 -3.76 -1.52 -15.55
C GLY A 206 -2.25 -1.64 -15.62
N GLU A 207 -1.51 -0.62 -15.17
CA GLU A 207 -0.05 -0.68 -15.10
C GLU A 207 0.44 -1.52 -13.91
N HIS A 208 1.70 -1.96 -13.94
CA HIS A 208 2.28 -2.82 -12.89
C HIS A 208 2.71 -2.05 -11.64
N VAL A 209 2.79 -0.71 -11.70
CA VAL A 209 3.23 0.17 -10.63
C VAL A 209 2.65 1.56 -10.80
N CYS A 210 2.16 2.19 -9.72
CA CYS A 210 1.90 3.63 -9.76
C CYS A 210 3.22 4.37 -9.77
N THR A 211 3.40 5.28 -10.72
CA THR A 211 4.63 6.08 -10.86
C THR A 211 4.27 7.56 -10.81
N THR A 212 4.83 8.26 -9.82
CA THR A 212 4.68 9.70 -9.66
C THR A 212 6.04 10.37 -9.88
N HIS A 213 6.14 11.21 -10.89
CA HIS A 213 7.32 12.00 -11.18
C HIS A 213 7.36 13.24 -10.28
N ILE A 214 8.49 13.46 -9.61
CA ILE A 214 8.73 14.54 -8.66
C ILE A 214 9.95 15.33 -9.13
N PRO A 215 9.79 16.57 -9.63
CA PRO A 215 10.92 17.42 -10.02
C PRO A 215 11.64 17.93 -8.77
N ILE A 216 12.93 17.68 -8.66
CA ILE A 216 13.77 18.14 -7.53
C ILE A 216 14.65 19.33 -7.90
N ALA A 217 14.94 19.54 -9.17
CA ALA A 217 15.59 20.75 -9.65
C ALA A 217 14.61 21.57 -10.48
N ILE A 218 14.03 22.62 -9.90
CA ILE A 218 13.17 23.55 -10.63
C ILE A 218 14.10 24.48 -11.45
N PRO A 219 13.98 24.52 -12.78
CA PRO A 219 14.86 25.33 -13.65
C PRO A 219 14.92 26.81 -13.27
N ALA A 220 13.88 27.36 -12.64
CA ALA A 220 13.84 28.74 -12.15
C ALA A 220 14.79 28.97 -10.96
N LEU A 221 14.95 28.00 -10.06
CA LEU A 221 15.90 28.08 -8.95
C LEU A 221 17.34 27.92 -9.43
N ARG A 222 17.56 27.06 -10.44
CA ARG A 222 18.89 26.89 -11.08
C ARG A 222 19.36 28.17 -11.79
N LYS A 223 18.48 28.87 -12.51
CA LYS A 223 18.79 30.17 -13.12
C LYS A 223 19.14 31.23 -12.06
N ARG A 224 18.51 31.25 -10.89
CA ARG A 224 18.85 32.15 -9.78
C ARG A 224 20.18 31.75 -9.12
N ALA A 225 20.44 30.45 -8.88
CA ALA A 225 21.69 29.98 -8.31
C ALA A 225 22.89 30.22 -9.24
N VAL A 226 22.75 29.92 -10.53
CA VAL A 226 23.80 30.20 -11.55
C VAL A 226 24.07 31.70 -11.69
N ARG A 227 23.02 32.55 -11.69
CA ARG A 227 23.18 34.01 -11.70
C ARG A 227 23.81 34.54 -10.41
N ALA A 228 23.45 33.98 -9.24
CA ALA A 228 24.08 34.37 -7.98
C ALA A 228 25.56 33.98 -7.95
N ALA A 229 25.91 32.75 -8.35
CA ALA A 229 27.28 32.27 -8.42
C ALA A 229 28.14 33.07 -9.44
N ALA A 230 27.56 33.43 -10.60
CA ALA A 230 28.23 34.28 -11.58
C ALA A 230 28.48 35.71 -11.06
N LYS A 231 27.54 36.26 -10.29
CA LYS A 231 27.68 37.58 -9.68
C LYS A 231 28.75 37.60 -8.59
N THR A 232 28.85 36.52 -7.81
CA THR A 232 29.88 36.37 -6.75
C THR A 232 31.29 36.28 -7.39
N ARG A 233 31.48 35.45 -8.42
CA ARG A 233 32.76 35.36 -9.17
C ARG A 233 33.15 36.67 -9.83
N GLY A 234 32.20 37.44 -10.39
CA GLY A 234 32.47 38.75 -10.98
C GLY A 234 32.90 39.80 -9.97
N LEU A 235 32.39 39.71 -8.73
CA LEU A 235 32.80 40.59 -7.62
C LEU A 235 34.22 40.23 -7.09
N GLU A 236 34.56 38.95 -7.03
CA GLU A 236 35.90 38.48 -6.63
C GLU A 236 36.96 38.85 -7.68
N ALA A 237 36.65 38.70 -8.97
CA ALA A 237 37.56 39.12 -10.04
C ALA A 237 37.86 40.63 -10.01
N LYS A 238 36.86 41.48 -9.82
CA LYS A 238 37.03 42.93 -9.67
C LYS A 238 37.80 43.34 -8.42
N ARG A 239 37.73 42.56 -7.35
CA ARG A 239 38.48 42.82 -6.11
C ARG A 239 39.96 42.48 -6.27
N MET A 240 40.29 41.51 -7.11
CA MET A 240 41.70 41.18 -7.42
C MET A 240 42.36 42.15 -8.40
N GLU A 241 41.60 42.79 -9.31
CA GLU A 241 42.13 43.79 -10.25
C GLU A 241 42.34 45.18 -9.60
N GLY A 242 41.65 45.49 -8.50
CA GLY A 242 41.77 46.76 -7.78
C GLY A 242 42.89 46.85 -6.74
N THR A 243 43.75 45.82 -6.64
CA THR A 243 44.86 45.75 -5.65
C THR A 243 46.26 45.75 -6.33
N ARG A 244 46.37 46.34 -7.53
CA ARG A 244 47.67 46.64 -8.19
C ARG A 244 47.91 48.11 -8.25
#